data_cef12396a8dc1aa5c0c5949389b2358c
#
_entry.id   cef12396a8dc1aa5c0c5949389b2358c
#
_cell.length_a   1.000
_cell.length_b   1.000
_cell.length_c   1.000
_cell.angle_alpha   90.00
_cell.angle_beta   90.00
_cell.angle_gamma   90.00
#
_symmetry.space_group_name_H-M   'P 1'
#
loop_
_entity.id
_entity.type
_entity.pdbx_description
1 polymer ?
#
loop_
_entity_poly.entity_id
_entity_poly.type
_entity_poly.pdbx_seq_one_letter_code
_entity_poly.pdbx_strand_id
1 'polypeptide(L)'
;MVTGLITRITTPDGRASAFYYNHHNQLTSATGPDGLELRREYDELGRLIQETAPDGDITRYRYDNPHSDLPCATEDATGSRKTMTWSRYGQLLSFTDCSGYVTRYDHDRFGQMTAVHREEGLSQYRAYDSRGQLIAVKDTQGHETRYEYNIAGDLTAVIAPDGSRNGTQYDAWGKAV
;
A
#
# COMPACT_ATOMS: atom_id res chain seq x y z
N MET A 1 25.35 -15.48 20.13
CA MET A 1 25.21 -15.19 18.69
C MET A 1 24.95 -13.70 18.59
N VAL A 2 25.87 -12.94 18.00
CA VAL A 2 25.67 -11.48 17.83
C VAL A 2 24.60 -11.33 16.76
N THR A 3 23.40 -10.88 17.13
CA THR A 3 22.38 -10.50 16.18
C THR A 3 22.92 -9.29 15.45
N GLY A 4 23.14 -9.35 14.15
CA GLY A 4 23.72 -8.26 13.35
C GLY A 4 22.82 -7.03 13.21
N LEU A 5 22.02 -6.70 14.26
CA LEU A 5 21.12 -5.56 14.29
C LEU A 5 21.89 -4.29 14.64
N ILE A 6 21.62 -3.22 13.91
CA ILE A 6 22.19 -1.91 14.16
C ILE A 6 21.52 -1.29 15.39
N THR A 7 22.28 -1.07 16.46
CA THR A 7 21.80 -0.44 17.69
C THR A 7 22.16 1.05 17.81
N ARG A 8 23.14 1.52 17.00
CA ARG A 8 23.53 2.92 16.99
C ARG A 8 24.15 3.30 15.65
N ILE A 9 23.83 4.48 15.19
CA ILE A 9 24.48 5.16 14.05
C ILE A 9 24.97 6.50 14.56
N THR A 10 26.26 6.84 14.32
CA THR A 10 26.82 8.14 14.65
C THR A 10 27.30 8.82 13.37
N THR A 11 26.89 10.06 13.15
CA THR A 11 27.31 10.87 12.02
C THR A 11 28.66 11.52 12.28
N PRO A 12 29.41 11.99 11.26
CA PRO A 12 30.72 12.61 11.43
C PRO A 12 30.72 13.86 12.34
N ASP A 13 29.61 14.56 12.45
CA ASP A 13 29.39 15.71 13.33
C ASP A 13 29.02 15.32 14.77
N GLY A 14 29.06 14.01 15.09
CA GLY A 14 28.88 13.48 16.44
C GLY A 14 27.44 13.27 16.87
N ARG A 15 26.45 13.59 16.03
CA ARG A 15 25.04 13.27 16.30
C ARG A 15 24.81 11.77 16.19
N ALA A 16 23.93 11.23 17.04
CA ALA A 16 23.69 9.79 17.09
C ALA A 16 22.21 9.45 17.06
N SER A 17 21.89 8.36 16.36
CA SER A 17 20.61 7.67 16.44
C SER A 17 20.79 6.36 17.18
N ALA A 18 19.83 5.97 18.00
CA ALA A 18 19.84 4.73 18.77
C ALA A 18 18.61 3.88 18.42
N PHE A 19 18.78 2.56 18.41
CA PHE A 19 17.73 1.60 18.05
C PHE A 19 17.67 0.50 19.11
N TYR A 20 16.47 0.17 19.55
CA TYR A 20 16.20 -0.86 20.54
C TYR A 20 15.26 -1.91 19.96
N TYR A 21 15.48 -3.17 20.34
CA TYR A 21 14.77 -4.32 19.79
C TYR A 21 14.28 -5.23 20.92
N ASN A 22 13.17 -5.89 20.72
CA ASN A 22 12.70 -6.95 21.60
C ASN A 22 13.49 -8.26 21.36
N HIS A 23 13.18 -9.29 22.13
CA HIS A 23 13.82 -10.61 22.02
C HIS A 23 13.51 -11.35 20.69
N HIS A 24 12.53 -10.88 19.91
CA HIS A 24 12.22 -11.36 18.58
C HIS A 24 12.90 -10.54 17.47
N ASN A 25 13.85 -9.66 17.82
CA ASN A 25 14.55 -8.76 16.90
C ASN A 25 13.65 -7.72 16.20
N GLN A 26 12.51 -7.38 16.79
CA GLN A 26 11.62 -6.34 16.29
C GLN A 26 11.95 -5.00 16.94
N LEU A 27 11.98 -3.93 16.13
CA LEU A 27 12.30 -2.58 16.58
C LEU A 27 11.21 -2.08 17.55
N THR A 28 11.57 -1.82 18.79
CA THR A 28 10.66 -1.27 19.82
C THR A 28 10.80 0.22 20.00
N SER A 29 12.00 0.76 19.74
CA SER A 29 12.25 2.20 19.82
C SER A 29 13.37 2.61 18.89
N ALA A 30 13.24 3.80 18.32
CA ALA A 30 14.28 4.48 17.57
C ALA A 30 14.34 5.96 17.98
N THR A 31 15.51 6.40 18.48
CA THR A 31 15.73 7.81 18.83
C THR A 31 16.59 8.46 17.77
N GLY A 32 16.12 9.58 17.19
CA GLY A 32 16.84 10.39 16.23
C GLY A 32 17.96 11.23 16.84
N PRO A 33 18.79 11.87 16.01
CA PRO A 33 19.87 12.75 16.47
C PRO A 33 19.37 14.03 17.12
N ASP A 34 18.11 14.36 16.98
CA ASP A 34 17.38 15.46 17.61
C ASP A 34 16.76 15.08 18.99
N GLY A 35 16.92 13.81 19.40
CA GLY A 35 16.34 13.26 20.62
C GLY A 35 14.87 12.87 20.51
N LEU A 36 14.27 13.04 19.35
CA LEU A 36 12.88 12.60 19.13
C LEU A 36 12.83 11.07 18.99
N GLU A 37 11.79 10.46 19.56
CA GLU A 37 11.71 9.00 19.68
C GLU A 37 10.45 8.45 19.01
N LEU A 38 10.65 7.47 18.11
CA LEU A 38 9.61 6.57 17.62
C LEU A 38 9.51 5.37 18.56
N ARG A 39 8.30 4.93 18.94
CA ARG A 39 8.07 3.71 19.72
C ARG A 39 7.10 2.77 19.01
N ARG A 40 7.31 1.46 19.19
CA ARG A 40 6.47 0.39 18.63
C ARG A 40 6.18 -0.67 19.68
N GLU A 41 4.92 -1.11 19.71
CA GLU A 41 4.45 -2.20 20.53
C GLU A 41 3.89 -3.32 19.65
N TYR A 42 4.09 -4.56 20.10
CA TYR A 42 3.71 -5.76 19.37
C TYR A 42 2.88 -6.68 20.24
N ASP A 43 1.97 -7.44 19.63
CA ASP A 43 1.23 -8.49 20.30
C ASP A 43 2.09 -9.77 20.50
N GLU A 44 1.49 -10.78 21.14
CA GLU A 44 2.15 -12.08 21.38
C GLU A 44 2.52 -12.83 20.09
N LEU A 45 1.87 -12.54 18.98
CA LEU A 45 2.16 -13.10 17.65
C LEU A 45 3.21 -12.28 16.88
N GLY A 46 3.72 -11.19 17.47
CA GLY A 46 4.73 -10.33 16.86
C GLY A 46 4.16 -9.31 15.87
N ARG A 47 2.86 -9.05 15.86
CA ARG A 47 2.23 -8.06 14.99
C ARG A 47 2.23 -6.69 15.66
N LEU A 48 2.47 -5.65 14.88
CA LEU A 48 2.48 -4.26 15.35
C LEU A 48 1.07 -3.85 15.80
N ILE A 49 0.89 -3.52 17.10
CA ILE A 49 -0.40 -3.07 17.66
C ILE A 49 -0.44 -1.58 17.94
N GLN A 50 0.71 -0.94 18.13
CA GLN A 50 0.79 0.49 18.36
C GLN A 50 2.12 1.05 17.86
N GLU A 51 2.04 2.22 17.22
CA GLU A 51 3.19 3.06 16.91
C GLU A 51 2.96 4.45 17.50
N THR A 52 3.96 4.96 18.22
CA THR A 52 4.00 6.35 18.70
C THR A 52 5.06 7.08 17.89
N ALA A 53 4.63 8.05 17.11
CA ALA A 53 5.51 8.88 16.29
C ALA A 53 6.33 9.85 17.17
N PRO A 54 7.42 10.43 16.65
CA PRO A 54 8.28 11.36 17.41
C PRO A 54 7.59 12.63 17.91
N ASP A 55 6.50 13.06 17.29
CA ASP A 55 5.65 14.17 17.69
C ASP A 55 4.62 13.80 18.78
N GLY A 56 4.56 12.50 19.14
CA GLY A 56 3.64 11.96 20.13
C GLY A 56 2.35 11.40 19.56
N ASP A 57 2.12 11.50 18.28
CA ASP A 57 0.95 10.92 17.61
C ASP A 57 0.97 9.40 17.71
N ILE A 58 -0.20 8.83 18.06
CA ILE A 58 -0.35 7.39 18.26
C ILE A 58 -1.23 6.81 17.17
N THR A 59 -0.72 5.78 16.48
CA THR A 59 -1.50 4.93 15.57
C THR A 59 -1.64 3.54 16.18
N ARG A 60 -2.89 3.03 16.24
CA ARG A 60 -3.20 1.69 16.74
C ARG A 60 -3.66 0.80 15.61
N TYR A 61 -3.29 -0.48 15.69
CA TYR A 61 -3.62 -1.52 14.72
C TYR A 61 -4.40 -2.63 15.41
N ARG A 62 -5.44 -3.16 14.76
CA ARG A 62 -6.25 -4.27 15.25
C ARG A 62 -6.26 -5.39 14.23
N TYR A 63 -6.31 -6.62 14.73
CA TYR A 63 -6.31 -7.85 13.95
C TYR A 63 -7.46 -8.73 14.40
N ASP A 64 -8.21 -9.30 13.47
CA ASP A 64 -9.31 -10.23 13.73
C ASP A 64 -8.96 -11.68 13.36
N ASN A 65 -7.93 -11.89 12.54
CA ASN A 65 -7.47 -13.20 12.12
C ASN A 65 -6.09 -13.50 12.76
N PRO A 66 -5.98 -14.55 13.63
CA PRO A 66 -4.72 -14.89 14.27
C PRO A 66 -3.65 -15.44 13.28
N HIS A 67 -4.05 -15.81 12.08
CA HIS A 67 -3.16 -16.34 11.03
C HIS A 67 -2.79 -15.27 9.97
N SER A 68 -3.07 -14.00 10.23
CA SER A 68 -2.81 -12.92 9.28
C SER A 68 -2.13 -11.74 9.98
N ASP A 69 -1.10 -11.19 9.33
CA ASP A 69 -0.43 -9.95 9.74
C ASP A 69 -1.10 -8.70 9.15
N LEU A 70 -2.24 -8.86 8.47
CA LEU A 70 -3.00 -7.76 7.88
C LEU A 70 -3.98 -7.20 8.90
N PRO A 71 -3.93 -5.90 9.24
CA PRO A 71 -4.83 -5.32 10.21
C PRO A 71 -6.25 -5.19 9.66
N CYS A 72 -7.25 -5.50 10.47
CA CYS A 72 -8.66 -5.26 10.15
C CYS A 72 -9.10 -3.82 10.49
N ALA A 73 -8.36 -3.11 11.32
CA ALA A 73 -8.61 -1.71 11.61
C ALA A 73 -7.33 -0.96 11.99
N THR A 74 -7.32 0.34 11.70
CA THR A 74 -6.36 1.31 12.20
C THR A 74 -7.09 2.48 12.85
N GLU A 75 -6.49 3.05 13.90
CA GLU A 75 -7.00 4.23 14.61
C GLU A 75 -5.85 5.21 14.82
N ASP A 76 -6.01 6.44 14.38
CA ASP A 76 -5.00 7.49 14.52
C ASP A 76 -5.12 8.25 15.85
N ALA A 77 -4.21 9.21 16.08
CA ALA A 77 -4.15 10.01 17.30
C ALA A 77 -5.42 10.85 17.55
N THR A 78 -6.20 11.16 16.51
CA THR A 78 -7.47 11.89 16.62
C THR A 78 -8.65 11.00 16.98
N GLY A 79 -8.45 9.66 17.02
CA GLY A 79 -9.50 8.67 17.18
C GLY A 79 -10.21 8.31 15.87
N SER A 80 -9.73 8.83 14.73
CA SER A 80 -10.27 8.47 13.42
C SER A 80 -9.96 7.02 13.11
N ARG A 81 -11.00 6.24 12.85
CA ARG A 81 -10.89 4.80 12.61
C ARG A 81 -11.16 4.46 11.15
N LYS A 82 -10.31 3.61 10.60
CA LYS A 82 -10.46 3.00 9.28
C LYS A 82 -10.55 1.49 9.44
N THR A 83 -11.37 0.82 8.63
CA THR A 83 -11.51 -0.64 8.69
C THR A 83 -11.26 -1.28 7.33
N MET A 84 -10.74 -2.50 7.35
CA MET A 84 -10.35 -3.25 6.16
C MET A 84 -10.83 -4.69 6.29
N THR A 85 -11.26 -5.27 5.16
CA THR A 85 -11.49 -6.70 5.07
C THR A 85 -10.59 -7.31 4.00
N TRP A 86 -10.13 -8.53 4.23
CA TRP A 86 -9.14 -9.19 3.40
C TRP A 86 -9.63 -10.55 2.93
N SER A 87 -9.26 -10.94 1.73
CA SER A 87 -9.44 -12.31 1.28
C SER A 87 -8.44 -13.24 2.00
N ARG A 88 -8.68 -14.55 1.91
CA ARG A 88 -7.71 -15.56 2.40
C ARG A 88 -6.33 -15.48 1.73
N TYR A 89 -6.22 -14.77 0.63
CA TYR A 89 -4.97 -14.56 -0.12
C TYR A 89 -4.31 -13.19 0.16
N GLY A 90 -4.82 -12.43 1.13
CA GLY A 90 -4.27 -11.12 1.49
C GLY A 90 -4.67 -9.98 0.54
N GLN A 91 -5.72 -10.17 -0.27
CA GLN A 91 -6.24 -9.12 -1.15
C GLN A 91 -7.23 -8.25 -0.38
N LEU A 92 -7.16 -6.94 -0.51
CA LEU A 92 -8.12 -6.01 0.10
C LEU A 92 -9.47 -6.16 -0.59
N LEU A 93 -10.51 -6.55 0.17
CA LEU A 93 -11.89 -6.70 -0.30
C LEU A 93 -12.73 -5.46 -0.04
N SER A 94 -12.52 -4.80 1.09
CA SER A 94 -13.17 -3.54 1.39
C SER A 94 -12.31 -2.64 2.28
N PHE A 95 -12.53 -1.35 2.14
CA PHE A 95 -11.96 -0.30 2.97
C PHE A 95 -13.07 0.65 3.38
N THR A 96 -13.20 0.91 4.68
CA THR A 96 -14.10 1.93 5.21
C THR A 96 -13.26 3.05 5.80
N ASP A 97 -13.45 4.28 5.35
CA ASP A 97 -12.75 5.43 5.88
C ASP A 97 -13.33 5.92 7.22
N CYS A 98 -12.73 6.96 7.80
CA CYS A 98 -13.17 7.53 9.07
C CYS A 98 -14.55 8.21 9.02
N SER A 99 -15.06 8.52 7.84
CA SER A 99 -16.39 9.08 7.61
C SER A 99 -17.47 8.00 7.42
N GLY A 100 -17.05 6.72 7.37
CA GLY A 100 -17.92 5.57 7.16
C GLY A 100 -18.14 5.21 5.69
N TYR A 101 -17.51 5.91 4.74
CA TYR A 101 -17.61 5.58 3.32
C TYR A 101 -16.88 4.26 3.01
N VAL A 102 -17.61 3.38 2.31
CA VAL A 102 -17.11 2.04 1.98
C VAL A 102 -16.68 1.98 0.52
N THR A 103 -15.44 1.59 0.29
CA THR A 103 -14.93 1.19 -1.02
C THR A 103 -14.76 -0.33 -1.06
N ARG A 104 -15.27 -1.00 -2.11
CA ARG A 104 -15.11 -2.44 -2.33
C ARG A 104 -14.24 -2.69 -3.55
N TYR A 105 -13.52 -3.82 -3.52
CA TYR A 105 -12.55 -4.18 -4.54
C TYR A 105 -12.81 -5.60 -5.00
N ASP A 106 -12.96 -5.79 -6.32
CA ASP A 106 -13.03 -7.10 -6.94
C ASP A 106 -11.66 -7.48 -7.53
N HIS A 107 -11.34 -8.76 -7.46
CA HIS A 107 -10.09 -9.31 -7.99
C HIS A 107 -10.40 -10.53 -8.85
N ASP A 108 -9.59 -10.72 -9.89
CA ASP A 108 -9.63 -11.95 -10.69
C ASP A 108 -8.89 -13.10 -9.97
N ARG A 109 -8.89 -14.26 -10.64
CA ARG A 109 -8.19 -15.46 -10.13
C ARG A 109 -6.68 -15.31 -10.03
N PHE A 110 -6.09 -14.32 -10.68
CA PHE A 110 -4.66 -14.03 -10.64
C PHE A 110 -4.30 -12.98 -9.58
N GLY A 111 -5.29 -12.43 -8.89
CA GLY A 111 -5.11 -11.40 -7.87
C GLY A 111 -5.08 -9.97 -8.40
N GLN A 112 -5.37 -9.77 -9.68
CA GLN A 112 -5.42 -8.44 -10.28
C GLN A 112 -6.75 -7.77 -9.94
N MET A 113 -6.72 -6.49 -9.56
CA MET A 113 -7.92 -5.73 -9.20
C MET A 113 -8.74 -5.39 -10.45
N THR A 114 -9.92 -6.00 -10.58
CA THR A 114 -10.80 -5.84 -11.74
C THR A 114 -11.86 -4.77 -11.57
N ALA A 115 -12.25 -4.45 -10.33
CA ALA A 115 -13.17 -3.35 -10.08
C ALA A 115 -12.91 -2.67 -8.75
N VAL A 116 -13.25 -1.38 -8.70
CA VAL A 116 -13.33 -0.55 -7.50
C VAL A 116 -14.73 0.04 -7.44
N HIS A 117 -15.49 -0.29 -6.40
CA HIS A 117 -16.84 0.20 -6.17
C HIS A 117 -16.83 1.19 -5.01
N ARG A 118 -17.19 2.44 -5.28
CA ARG A 118 -17.38 3.48 -4.27
C ARG A 118 -18.86 3.70 -4.01
N GLU A 119 -19.17 4.43 -2.97
CA GLU A 119 -20.55 4.86 -2.70
C GLU A 119 -21.11 5.70 -3.87
N GLU A 120 -22.43 5.90 -3.87
CA GLU A 120 -23.17 6.61 -4.91
C GLU A 120 -23.08 5.98 -6.32
N GLY A 121 -22.74 4.68 -6.39
CA GLY A 121 -22.66 3.92 -7.64
C GLY A 121 -21.45 4.29 -8.50
N LEU A 122 -20.49 5.02 -7.97
CA LEU A 122 -19.23 5.32 -8.66
C LEU A 122 -18.34 4.09 -8.68
N SER A 123 -18.27 3.44 -9.83
CA SER A 123 -17.43 2.25 -10.03
C SER A 123 -16.43 2.47 -11.16
N GLN A 124 -15.29 1.81 -11.03
CA GLN A 124 -14.25 1.79 -12.06
C GLN A 124 -13.89 0.33 -12.33
N TYR A 125 -13.89 -0.06 -13.59
CA TYR A 125 -13.57 -1.41 -14.03
C TYR A 125 -12.23 -1.41 -14.77
N ARG A 126 -11.48 -2.51 -14.61
CA ARG A 126 -10.16 -2.71 -15.20
C ARG A 126 -10.10 -4.03 -15.93
N ALA A 127 -9.49 -4.03 -17.10
CA ALA A 127 -9.22 -5.25 -17.87
C ALA A 127 -7.71 -5.40 -18.07
N TYR A 128 -7.25 -6.65 -18.06
CA TYR A 128 -5.85 -7.01 -18.22
C TYR A 128 -5.67 -8.02 -19.33
N ASP A 129 -4.53 -7.99 -19.98
CA ASP A 129 -4.14 -9.01 -20.95
C ASP A 129 -3.60 -10.28 -20.25
N SER A 130 -3.22 -11.28 -21.05
CA SER A 130 -2.65 -12.53 -20.55
C SER A 130 -1.28 -12.39 -19.85
N ARG A 131 -0.62 -11.25 -20.00
CA ARG A 131 0.64 -10.91 -19.32
C ARG A 131 0.44 -10.12 -18.04
N GLY A 132 -0.82 -9.78 -17.69
CA GLY A 132 -1.15 -8.96 -16.54
C GLY A 132 -1.02 -7.45 -16.77
N GLN A 133 -0.87 -6.99 -18.00
CA GLN A 133 -0.80 -5.58 -18.34
C GLN A 133 -2.21 -4.98 -18.41
N LEU A 134 -2.41 -3.79 -17.84
CA LEU A 134 -3.69 -3.08 -17.86
C LEU A 134 -4.00 -2.61 -19.28
N ILE A 135 -5.05 -3.17 -19.91
CA ILE A 135 -5.43 -2.83 -21.29
C ILE A 135 -6.64 -1.90 -21.38
N ALA A 136 -7.45 -1.81 -20.32
CA ALA A 136 -8.57 -0.88 -20.30
C ALA A 136 -8.96 -0.47 -18.88
N VAL A 137 -9.44 0.77 -18.77
CA VAL A 137 -10.13 1.31 -17.57
C VAL A 137 -11.45 1.91 -18.04
N LYS A 138 -12.55 1.52 -17.40
CA LYS A 138 -13.90 1.99 -17.73
C LYS A 138 -14.62 2.49 -16.49
N ASP A 139 -15.30 3.62 -16.59
CA ASP A 139 -16.17 4.14 -15.52
C ASP A 139 -17.61 3.61 -15.62
N THR A 140 -18.46 3.99 -14.65
CA THR A 140 -19.89 3.64 -14.62
C THR A 140 -20.70 4.24 -15.76
N GLN A 141 -20.22 5.32 -16.38
CA GLN A 141 -20.87 5.99 -17.51
C GLN A 141 -20.50 5.36 -18.85
N GLY A 142 -19.56 4.41 -18.83
CA GLY A 142 -19.10 3.72 -20.03
C GLY A 142 -17.92 4.40 -20.73
N HIS A 143 -17.36 5.47 -20.15
CA HIS A 143 -16.14 6.08 -20.68
C HIS A 143 -14.97 5.11 -20.48
N GLU A 144 -14.32 4.77 -21.58
CA GLU A 144 -13.25 3.77 -21.57
C GLU A 144 -11.95 4.36 -22.08
N THR A 145 -10.88 4.24 -21.29
CA THR A 145 -9.50 4.50 -21.71
C THR A 145 -8.83 3.18 -21.99
N ARG A 146 -8.17 3.01 -23.13
CA ARG A 146 -7.44 1.80 -23.53
C ARG A 146 -5.95 2.06 -23.59
N TYR A 147 -5.19 1.00 -23.33
CA TYR A 147 -3.73 1.00 -23.30
C TYR A 147 -3.20 -0.07 -24.26
N GLU A 148 -2.24 0.30 -25.10
CA GLU A 148 -1.56 -0.62 -26.02
C GLU A 148 -0.09 -0.76 -25.64
N TYR A 149 0.44 -1.94 -25.79
CA TYR A 149 1.82 -2.28 -25.45
C TYR A 149 2.53 -2.97 -26.62
N ASN A 150 3.84 -2.77 -26.69
CA ASN A 150 4.66 -3.53 -27.63
C ASN A 150 4.98 -4.94 -27.05
N ILE A 151 5.72 -5.74 -27.82
CA ILE A 151 6.09 -7.10 -27.40
C ILE A 151 7.03 -7.12 -26.19
N ALA A 152 7.78 -6.04 -25.97
CA ALA A 152 8.66 -5.87 -24.81
C ALA A 152 7.90 -5.48 -23.53
N GLY A 153 6.64 -5.02 -23.65
CA GLY A 153 5.82 -4.60 -22.53
C GLY A 153 5.80 -3.08 -22.31
N ASP A 154 6.39 -2.29 -23.22
CA ASP A 154 6.37 -0.84 -23.10
C ASP A 154 5.03 -0.29 -23.62
N LEU A 155 4.49 0.73 -22.94
CA LEU A 155 3.24 1.39 -23.30
C LEU A 155 3.41 2.20 -24.60
N THR A 156 2.78 1.74 -25.69
CA THR A 156 2.91 2.37 -27.01
C THR A 156 1.79 3.34 -27.35
N ALA A 157 0.61 3.20 -26.71
CA ALA A 157 -0.47 4.16 -26.89
C ALA A 157 -1.43 4.19 -25.72
N VAL A 158 -2.04 5.36 -25.52
CA VAL A 158 -3.22 5.58 -24.69
C VAL A 158 -4.32 6.13 -25.58
N ILE A 159 -5.47 5.47 -25.59
CA ILE A 159 -6.66 5.85 -26.34
C ILE A 159 -7.70 6.35 -25.34
N ALA A 160 -8.03 7.63 -25.42
CA ALA A 160 -9.02 8.25 -24.55
C ALA A 160 -10.47 7.88 -24.94
N PRO A 161 -11.48 8.11 -24.09
CA PRO A 161 -12.88 7.80 -24.38
C PRO A 161 -13.45 8.48 -25.63
N ASP A 162 -12.92 9.63 -26.02
CA ASP A 162 -13.29 10.37 -27.23
C ASP A 162 -12.64 9.81 -28.50
N GLY A 163 -11.82 8.75 -28.38
CA GLY A 163 -11.09 8.13 -29.47
C GLY A 163 -9.75 8.79 -29.77
N SER A 164 -9.38 9.86 -29.11
CA SER A 164 -8.06 10.47 -29.28
C SER A 164 -6.96 9.52 -28.84
N ARG A 165 -5.86 9.46 -29.62
CA ARG A 165 -4.76 8.51 -29.41
C ARG A 165 -3.45 9.25 -29.19
N ASN A 166 -2.84 9.05 -28.04
CA ASN A 166 -1.50 9.50 -27.72
C ASN A 166 -0.55 8.30 -27.79
N GLY A 167 0.41 8.35 -28.71
CA GLY A 167 1.38 7.28 -28.95
C GLY A 167 2.77 7.66 -28.48
N THR A 168 3.54 6.65 -28.06
CA THR A 168 4.96 6.74 -27.74
C THR A 168 5.72 5.70 -28.56
N GLN A 169 6.81 6.12 -29.19
CA GLN A 169 7.74 5.22 -29.86
C GLN A 169 8.95 4.97 -28.97
N TYR A 170 9.55 3.80 -29.11
CA TYR A 170 10.73 3.41 -28.34
C TYR A 170 11.84 2.96 -29.29
N ASP A 171 13.07 3.29 -28.95
CA ASP A 171 14.24 2.78 -29.67
C ASP A 171 14.55 1.31 -29.29
N ALA A 172 15.59 0.75 -29.89
CA ALA A 172 15.99 -0.64 -29.63
C ALA A 172 16.45 -0.93 -28.20
N TRP A 173 16.69 0.12 -27.39
CA TRP A 173 17.08 0.03 -25.98
C TRP A 173 15.92 0.35 -25.03
N GLY A 174 14.68 0.54 -25.55
CA GLY A 174 13.50 0.83 -24.72
C GLY A 174 13.41 2.29 -24.25
N LYS A 175 14.16 3.22 -24.87
CA LYS A 175 14.07 4.65 -24.57
C LYS A 175 13.01 5.29 -25.45
N ALA A 176 12.11 6.09 -24.86
CA ALA A 176 11.11 6.87 -25.60
C ALA A 176 11.77 7.88 -26.55
N VAL A 177 11.31 7.93 -27.80
CA VAL A 177 11.79 8.79 -28.90
C VAL A 177 10.64 9.58 -29.52
#